data_38cb1768ada343566c682912be19260f
#
_entry.id   38cb1768ada343566c682912be19260f
#
_cell.length_a   1.000
_cell.length_b   1.000
_cell.length_c   1.000
_cell.angle_alpha   90.00
_cell.angle_beta   90.00
_cell.angle_gamma   90.00
#
_symmetry.space_group_name_H-M   'P 1'
#
loop_
_entity.id
_entity.type
_entity.pdbx_description
1 polymer ?
#
loop_
_entity_poly.entity_id
_entity_poly.type
_entity_poly.pdbx_seq_one_letter_code
_entity_poly.pdbx_strand_id
1 'polypeptide(L)'
;MKRVVVTGANGHVGYSVAKLLVARGYDVRATVRDASAPAKTTHLEALGVEIAQADLMRPETLAPVMEGRDGLFQVAAVYRSWARDPQREIIDPSIIGGINALRAAHTAGVGRVVFTSSTAAVGRAGPDGAPLSEADWNDASRHPYSYAKTEAEHRAWAFAEESGLDLLVINPTAVIGPDFHRHTPSTAPYRMLLRGELRRIPPITYGLVDARDVAQGHVLAYETRQ
;
A
#
# COMPACT_ATOMS: atom_id res chain seq x y z
N MET A 1 -9.19 -0.99 -23.20
CA MET A 1 -8.05 -0.69 -22.29
C MET A 1 -8.66 -0.51 -20.90
N LYS A 2 -8.22 -1.27 -19.89
CA LYS A 2 -8.75 -1.12 -18.53
C LYS A 2 -8.20 0.17 -17.89
N ARG A 3 -9.07 0.90 -17.20
CA ARG A 3 -8.78 2.18 -16.56
C ARG A 3 -8.69 1.97 -15.06
N VAL A 4 -7.57 2.27 -14.46
CA VAL A 4 -7.33 1.99 -13.05
C VAL A 4 -6.79 3.20 -12.27
N VAL A 5 -7.05 3.21 -10.97
CA VAL A 5 -6.47 4.18 -10.04
C VAL A 5 -5.38 3.50 -9.23
N VAL A 6 -4.27 4.19 -9.02
CA VAL A 6 -3.23 3.79 -8.06
C VAL A 6 -3.09 4.88 -7.02
N THR A 7 -3.46 4.61 -5.78
CA THR A 7 -3.25 5.57 -4.70
C THR A 7 -1.82 5.50 -4.17
N GLY A 8 -1.29 6.64 -3.71
CA GLY A 8 0.09 6.69 -3.21
C GLY A 8 1.14 6.34 -4.26
N ALA A 9 0.85 6.64 -5.53
CA ALA A 9 1.70 6.31 -6.67
C ALA A 9 3.11 6.92 -6.60
N ASN A 10 3.32 7.97 -5.82
CA ASN A 10 4.64 8.56 -5.56
C ASN A 10 5.43 7.83 -4.45
N GLY A 11 4.90 6.76 -3.89
CA GLY A 11 5.60 5.87 -2.97
C GLY A 11 6.32 4.73 -3.73
N HIS A 12 7.18 3.98 -3.05
CA HIS A 12 7.96 2.92 -3.67
C HIS A 12 7.08 1.83 -4.32
N VAL A 13 6.18 1.23 -3.55
CA VAL A 13 5.27 0.19 -4.07
C VAL A 13 4.31 0.78 -5.10
N GLY A 14 3.69 1.94 -4.81
CA GLY A 14 2.74 2.57 -5.73
C GLY A 14 3.35 2.94 -7.08
N TYR A 15 4.59 3.41 -7.09
CA TYR A 15 5.32 3.68 -8.32
C TYR A 15 5.59 2.40 -9.12
N SER A 16 6.05 1.34 -8.44
CA SER A 16 6.32 0.06 -9.10
C SER A 16 5.06 -0.56 -9.70
N VAL A 17 3.92 -0.47 -8.99
CA VAL A 17 2.60 -0.90 -9.51
C VAL A 17 2.18 -0.06 -10.71
N ALA A 18 2.25 1.27 -10.63
CA ALA A 18 1.88 2.15 -11.74
C ALA A 18 2.75 1.90 -12.98
N LYS A 19 4.08 1.76 -12.80
CA LYS A 19 5.03 1.45 -13.87
C LYS A 19 4.70 0.13 -14.58
N LEU A 20 4.39 -0.91 -13.82
CA LEU A 20 4.03 -2.22 -14.39
C LEU A 20 2.69 -2.16 -15.12
N LEU A 21 1.68 -1.47 -14.57
CA LEU A 21 0.38 -1.30 -15.20
C LEU A 21 0.49 -0.58 -16.54
N VAL A 22 1.26 0.51 -16.61
CA VAL A 22 1.55 1.22 -17.87
C VAL A 22 2.21 0.29 -18.89
N ALA A 23 3.23 -0.46 -18.45
CA ALA A 23 3.91 -1.41 -19.33
C ALA A 23 2.98 -2.53 -19.86
N ARG A 24 1.89 -2.83 -19.15
CA ARG A 24 0.84 -3.77 -19.56
C ARG A 24 -0.31 -3.11 -20.33
N GLY A 25 -0.22 -1.84 -20.67
CA GLY A 25 -1.20 -1.14 -21.50
C GLY A 25 -2.45 -0.70 -20.75
N TYR A 26 -2.41 -0.54 -19.42
CA TYR A 26 -3.49 0.07 -18.66
C TYR A 26 -3.49 1.58 -18.79
N ASP A 27 -4.67 2.20 -18.73
CA ASP A 27 -4.83 3.63 -18.48
C ASP A 27 -4.80 3.87 -16.97
N VAL A 28 -3.71 4.49 -16.50
CA VAL A 28 -3.43 4.65 -15.07
C VAL A 28 -3.63 6.08 -14.62
N ARG A 29 -4.53 6.28 -13.64
CA ARG A 29 -4.60 7.52 -12.85
C ARG A 29 -3.82 7.32 -11.56
N ALA A 30 -2.73 8.05 -11.42
CA ALA A 30 -1.85 8.05 -10.25
C ALA A 30 -2.26 9.14 -9.27
N THR A 31 -2.61 8.81 -8.02
CA THR A 31 -2.96 9.84 -7.05
C THR A 31 -1.81 10.20 -6.13
N VAL A 32 -1.68 11.49 -5.87
CA VAL A 32 -0.75 12.09 -4.92
C VAL A 32 -1.47 13.08 -4.03
N ARG A 33 -0.99 13.31 -2.79
CA ARG A 33 -1.62 14.29 -1.88
C ARG A 33 -1.41 15.75 -2.30
N ASP A 34 -0.41 16.02 -3.10
CA ASP A 34 -0.05 17.35 -3.56
C ASP A 34 0.53 17.22 -4.96
N ALA A 35 -0.29 17.52 -5.96
CA ALA A 35 0.07 17.43 -7.36
C ALA A 35 0.90 18.65 -7.84
N SER A 36 0.98 19.70 -7.04
CA SER A 36 1.78 20.89 -7.37
C SER A 36 3.27 20.74 -7.03
N ALA A 37 3.65 19.69 -6.29
CA ALA A 37 5.02 19.47 -5.85
C ALA A 37 5.82 18.62 -6.86
N PRO A 38 6.77 19.18 -7.65
CA PRO A 38 7.54 18.43 -8.67
C PRO A 38 8.26 17.22 -8.11
N ALA A 39 8.79 17.29 -6.89
CA ALA A 39 9.43 16.17 -6.23
C ALA A 39 8.50 14.94 -6.01
N LYS A 40 7.18 15.11 -6.17
CA LYS A 40 6.19 14.06 -6.04
C LYS A 40 5.61 13.61 -7.38
N THR A 41 5.77 14.39 -8.45
CA THR A 41 5.09 14.17 -9.73
C THR A 41 6.03 13.87 -10.89
N THR A 42 7.22 14.46 -10.96
CA THR A 42 8.11 14.35 -12.12
C THR A 42 8.38 12.89 -12.55
N HIS A 43 8.60 11.99 -11.62
CA HIS A 43 8.82 10.58 -11.95
C HIS A 43 7.56 9.86 -12.46
N LEU A 44 6.37 10.33 -12.06
CA LEU A 44 5.08 9.83 -12.56
C LEU A 44 4.78 10.41 -13.95
N GLU A 45 5.09 11.68 -14.18
CA GLU A 45 4.98 12.33 -15.49
C GLU A 45 5.81 11.58 -16.54
N ALA A 46 7.01 11.11 -16.15
CA ALA A 46 7.87 10.31 -17.03
C ALA A 46 7.27 8.93 -17.40
N LEU A 47 6.30 8.42 -16.64
CA LEU A 47 5.54 7.22 -16.99
C LEU A 47 4.38 7.48 -17.94
N GLY A 48 4.02 8.75 -18.19
CA GLY A 48 2.87 9.11 -19.00
C GLY A 48 1.51 8.84 -18.35
N VAL A 49 1.44 8.73 -17.03
CA VAL A 49 0.18 8.52 -16.29
C VAL A 49 -0.57 9.83 -16.06
N GLU A 50 -1.90 9.74 -15.94
CA GLU A 50 -2.71 10.86 -15.45
C GLU A 50 -2.43 11.09 -13.96
N ILE A 51 -2.04 12.29 -13.57
CA ILE A 51 -1.79 12.63 -12.15
C ILE A 51 -3.00 13.38 -11.61
N ALA A 52 -3.53 12.87 -10.48
CA ALA A 52 -4.65 13.48 -9.78
C ALA A 52 -4.31 13.72 -8.31
N GLN A 53 -4.84 14.82 -7.77
CA GLN A 53 -4.69 15.11 -6.34
C GLN A 53 -5.80 14.45 -5.54
N ALA A 54 -5.42 13.63 -4.54
CA ALA A 54 -6.36 13.05 -3.60
C ALA A 54 -5.71 12.80 -2.24
N ASP A 55 -6.46 13.01 -1.18
CA ASP A 55 -6.06 12.72 0.19
C ASP A 55 -7.05 11.74 0.82
N LEU A 56 -6.56 10.60 1.29
CA LEU A 56 -7.40 9.56 1.92
C LEU A 56 -8.17 10.08 3.15
N MET A 57 -7.66 11.12 3.82
CA MET A 57 -8.31 11.76 4.95
C MET A 57 -9.36 12.81 4.55
N ARG A 58 -9.52 13.04 3.25
CA ARG A 58 -10.48 13.99 2.67
C ARG A 58 -11.35 13.28 1.63
N PRO A 59 -12.43 12.59 2.07
CA PRO A 59 -13.28 11.74 1.21
C PRO A 59 -13.78 12.45 -0.05
N GLU A 60 -14.05 13.75 0.05
CA GLU A 60 -14.51 14.57 -1.07
C GLU A 60 -13.50 14.64 -2.24
N THR A 61 -12.23 14.37 -1.97
CA THR A 61 -11.18 14.34 -3.01
C THR A 61 -11.07 12.98 -3.71
N LEU A 62 -11.70 11.94 -3.15
CA LEU A 62 -11.57 10.57 -3.63
C LEU A 62 -12.59 10.23 -4.71
N ALA A 63 -13.83 10.70 -4.58
CA ALA A 63 -14.89 10.39 -5.53
C ALA A 63 -14.50 10.79 -6.97
N PRO A 64 -14.02 12.02 -7.25
CA PRO A 64 -13.68 12.41 -8.62
C PRO A 64 -12.56 11.57 -9.24
N VAL A 65 -11.62 11.06 -8.44
CA VAL A 65 -10.52 10.26 -8.98
C VAL A 65 -10.90 8.82 -9.25
N MET A 66 -12.03 8.34 -8.71
CA MET A 66 -12.57 7.00 -8.94
C MET A 66 -13.54 6.94 -10.13
N GLU A 67 -14.11 8.08 -10.55
CA GLU A 67 -15.09 8.11 -11.63
C GLU A 67 -14.57 7.50 -12.93
N GLY A 68 -15.38 6.59 -13.49
CA GLY A 68 -15.10 5.94 -14.76
C GLY A 68 -13.89 5.00 -14.73
N ARG A 69 -13.46 4.52 -13.58
CA ARG A 69 -12.35 3.57 -13.43
C ARG A 69 -12.86 2.16 -13.17
N ASP A 70 -12.19 1.18 -13.76
CA ASP A 70 -12.56 -0.24 -13.69
C ASP A 70 -11.99 -0.93 -12.44
N GLY A 71 -10.88 -0.39 -11.89
CA GLY A 71 -10.19 -0.96 -10.74
C GLY A 71 -9.43 0.06 -9.89
N LEU A 72 -9.20 -0.31 -8.62
CA LEU A 72 -8.40 0.45 -7.68
C LEU A 72 -7.25 -0.40 -7.12
N PHE A 73 -6.04 0.13 -7.18
CA PHE A 73 -4.89 -0.32 -6.40
C PHE A 73 -4.71 0.62 -5.22
N GLN A 74 -5.22 0.21 -4.06
CA GLN A 74 -5.15 0.99 -2.82
C GLN A 74 -3.80 0.74 -2.14
N VAL A 75 -2.79 1.53 -2.52
CA VAL A 75 -1.42 1.39 -2.02
C VAL A 75 -1.06 2.44 -0.98
N ALA A 76 -1.73 3.59 -1.01
CA ALA A 76 -1.47 4.67 -0.07
C ALA A 76 -1.70 4.24 1.38
N ALA A 77 -0.69 4.38 2.21
CA ALA A 77 -0.76 4.12 3.64
C ALA A 77 0.29 4.95 4.39
N VAL A 78 0.10 5.09 5.70
CA VAL A 78 1.15 5.62 6.58
C VAL A 78 2.17 4.52 6.84
N TYR A 79 3.42 4.75 6.45
CA TYR A 79 4.52 3.84 6.71
C TYR A 79 5.53 4.48 7.66
N ARG A 80 5.24 4.37 8.96
CA ARG A 80 6.06 4.84 10.07
C ARG A 80 6.03 3.83 11.21
N SER A 81 7.19 3.58 11.83
CA SER A 81 7.29 2.73 13.02
C SER A 81 7.10 3.51 14.32
N TRP A 82 7.24 4.83 14.29
CA TRP A 82 7.15 5.70 15.46
C TRP A 82 6.54 7.06 15.11
N ALA A 83 5.79 7.63 16.06
CA ALA A 83 5.25 8.98 16.01
C ALA A 83 5.11 9.52 17.46
N ARG A 84 4.97 10.84 17.61
CA ARG A 84 4.68 11.46 18.92
C ARG A 84 3.29 11.12 19.39
N ASP A 85 2.32 11.17 18.49
CA ASP A 85 0.95 10.72 18.70
C ASP A 85 0.64 9.58 17.71
N PRO A 86 0.91 8.31 18.11
CA PRO A 86 0.70 7.17 17.22
C PRO A 86 -0.77 7.02 16.77
N GLN A 87 -1.72 7.36 17.63
CA GLN A 87 -3.14 7.28 17.28
C GLN A 87 -3.44 8.20 16.09
N ARG A 88 -3.10 9.46 16.21
CA ARG A 88 -3.42 10.49 15.21
C ARG A 88 -2.54 10.41 13.96
N GLU A 89 -1.27 9.98 14.10
CA GLU A 89 -0.30 10.05 13.01
C GLU A 89 -0.12 8.73 12.26
N ILE A 90 -0.51 7.58 12.84
CA ILE A 90 -0.31 6.25 12.25
C ILE A 90 -1.64 5.49 12.17
N ILE A 91 -2.34 5.32 13.30
CA ILE A 91 -3.48 4.42 13.41
C ILE A 91 -4.68 4.96 12.63
N ASP A 92 -5.20 6.13 13.04
CA ASP A 92 -6.38 6.72 12.41
C ASP A 92 -6.20 6.94 10.90
N PRO A 93 -5.09 7.52 10.40
CA PRO A 93 -4.91 7.69 8.96
C PRO A 93 -4.82 6.38 8.18
N SER A 94 -4.29 5.31 8.78
CA SER A 94 -4.23 4.01 8.12
C SER A 94 -5.61 3.36 8.00
N ILE A 95 -6.39 3.38 9.08
CA ILE A 95 -7.70 2.76 9.15
C ILE A 95 -8.73 3.59 8.37
N ILE A 96 -8.89 4.87 8.74
CA ILE A 96 -9.90 5.76 8.15
C ILE A 96 -9.60 5.97 6.67
N GLY A 97 -8.34 6.23 6.33
CA GLY A 97 -7.93 6.46 4.96
C GLY A 97 -8.17 5.25 4.05
N GLY A 98 -7.90 4.03 4.55
CA GLY A 98 -8.20 2.80 3.82
C GLY A 98 -9.69 2.66 3.53
N ILE A 99 -10.54 2.81 4.55
CA ILE A 99 -11.99 2.69 4.40
C ILE A 99 -12.58 3.79 3.51
N ASN A 100 -12.09 5.03 3.60
CA ASN A 100 -12.52 6.11 2.71
C ASN A 100 -12.27 5.77 1.24
N ALA A 101 -11.10 5.18 0.92
CA ALA A 101 -10.80 4.75 -0.44
C ALA A 101 -11.72 3.63 -0.92
N LEU A 102 -12.02 2.63 -0.08
CA LEU A 102 -12.93 1.54 -0.42
C LEU A 102 -14.37 2.05 -0.64
N ARG A 103 -14.86 2.95 0.22
CA ARG A 103 -16.18 3.60 0.06
C ARG A 103 -16.27 4.39 -1.24
N ALA A 104 -15.25 5.18 -1.55
CA ALA A 104 -15.20 5.95 -2.79
C ALA A 104 -15.19 5.04 -4.02
N ALA A 105 -14.42 3.96 -4.00
CA ALA A 105 -14.39 2.96 -5.06
C ALA A 105 -15.75 2.29 -5.25
N HIS A 106 -16.37 1.81 -4.17
CA HIS A 106 -17.69 1.19 -4.20
C HIS A 106 -18.76 2.15 -4.76
N THR A 107 -18.81 3.39 -4.25
CA THR A 107 -19.76 4.41 -4.71
C THR A 107 -19.59 4.75 -6.18
N ALA A 108 -18.34 4.77 -6.69
CA ALA A 108 -18.05 5.03 -8.09
C ALA A 108 -18.25 3.80 -9.02
N GLY A 109 -18.66 2.66 -8.48
CA GLY A 109 -18.86 1.42 -9.25
C GLY A 109 -17.55 0.78 -9.72
N VAL A 110 -16.45 0.97 -9.02
CA VAL A 110 -15.17 0.28 -9.29
C VAL A 110 -15.37 -1.22 -9.11
N GLY A 111 -15.06 -2.01 -10.12
CA GLY A 111 -15.40 -3.44 -10.16
C GLY A 111 -14.49 -4.31 -9.27
N ARG A 112 -13.24 -3.90 -9.04
CA ARG A 112 -12.28 -4.67 -8.22
C ARG A 112 -11.27 -3.76 -7.51
N VAL A 113 -10.95 -4.10 -6.27
CA VAL A 113 -9.93 -3.40 -5.47
C VAL A 113 -8.82 -4.36 -5.05
N VAL A 114 -7.58 -3.97 -5.26
CA VAL A 114 -6.39 -4.61 -4.68
C VAL A 114 -5.86 -3.72 -3.57
N PHE A 115 -5.96 -4.18 -2.34
CA PHE A 115 -5.59 -3.43 -1.14
C PHE A 115 -4.20 -3.87 -0.64
N THR A 116 -3.32 -2.91 -0.41
CA THR A 116 -1.97 -3.19 0.11
C THR A 116 -1.97 -3.15 1.64
N SER A 117 -1.95 -4.32 2.24
CA SER A 117 -1.73 -4.49 3.67
C SER A 117 -0.24 -4.72 3.99
N SER A 118 0.08 -5.69 4.84
CA SER A 118 1.45 -6.03 5.23
C SER A 118 1.47 -7.37 5.97
N THR A 119 2.57 -8.12 5.91
CA THR A 119 2.80 -9.23 6.85
C THR A 119 2.74 -8.81 8.32
N ALA A 120 2.79 -7.51 8.61
CA ALA A 120 2.56 -6.99 9.95
C ALA A 120 1.13 -7.24 10.46
N ALA A 121 0.15 -7.43 9.57
CA ALA A 121 -1.22 -7.82 9.91
C ALA A 121 -1.35 -9.33 10.17
N VAL A 122 -0.54 -10.14 9.50
CA VAL A 122 -0.50 -11.59 9.68
C VAL A 122 0.21 -11.98 10.99
N GLY A 123 1.35 -11.35 11.27
CA GLY A 123 2.07 -11.56 12.52
C GLY A 123 3.50 -12.05 12.36
N ARG A 124 3.97 -12.76 13.39
CA ARG A 124 5.30 -13.39 13.42
C ARG A 124 5.14 -14.84 13.83
N ALA A 125 5.90 -15.73 13.20
CA ALA A 125 5.95 -17.14 13.58
C ALA A 125 6.22 -17.28 15.09
N GLY A 126 5.53 -18.25 15.71
CA GLY A 126 5.73 -18.61 17.10
C GLY A 126 7.12 -19.22 17.36
N PRO A 127 7.42 -19.57 18.63
CA PRO A 127 8.70 -20.17 19.02
C PRO A 127 8.99 -21.50 18.32
N ASP A 128 7.97 -22.22 17.90
CA ASP A 128 8.03 -23.45 17.13
C ASP A 128 8.42 -23.26 15.66
N GLY A 129 8.44 -22.00 15.18
CA GLY A 129 8.80 -21.67 13.82
C GLY A 129 7.77 -22.09 12.76
N ALA A 130 6.54 -22.46 13.18
CA ALA A 130 5.48 -22.80 12.25
C ALA A 130 5.22 -21.63 11.27
N PRO A 131 5.10 -21.90 9.95
CA PRO A 131 4.81 -20.86 8.98
C PRO A 131 3.40 -20.30 9.21
N LEU A 132 3.25 -19.00 9.06
CA LEU A 132 1.97 -18.30 9.05
C LEU A 132 1.40 -18.22 7.63
N SER A 133 0.10 -18.07 7.54
CA SER A 133 -0.66 -17.93 6.31
C SER A 133 -1.57 -16.69 6.35
N GLU A 134 -2.35 -16.47 5.32
CA GLU A 134 -3.37 -15.42 5.25
C GLU A 134 -4.56 -15.64 6.20
N ALA A 135 -4.65 -16.82 6.82
CA ALA A 135 -5.64 -17.12 7.86
C ALA A 135 -5.22 -16.63 9.26
N ASP A 136 -3.94 -16.27 9.42
CA ASP A 136 -3.40 -15.83 10.69
C ASP A 136 -3.50 -14.31 10.84
N TRP A 137 -3.72 -13.86 12.10
CA TRP A 137 -3.89 -12.46 12.41
C TRP A 137 -3.04 -12.00 13.59
N ASN A 138 -2.51 -10.78 13.50
CA ASN A 138 -1.69 -10.17 14.55
C ASN A 138 -2.52 -9.32 15.52
N ASP A 139 -3.63 -9.86 16.01
CA ASP A 139 -4.60 -9.13 16.85
C ASP A 139 -4.02 -8.68 18.21
N ALA A 140 -3.02 -9.39 18.70
CA ALA A 140 -2.36 -9.07 19.98
C ALA A 140 -1.30 -7.96 19.87
N SER A 141 -1.02 -7.43 18.67
CA SER A 141 0.06 -6.46 18.51
C SER A 141 -0.26 -5.13 19.17
N ARG A 142 0.66 -4.66 19.99
CA ARG A 142 0.65 -3.31 20.57
C ARG A 142 1.54 -2.31 19.83
N HIS A 143 2.26 -2.78 18.81
CA HIS A 143 3.08 -1.90 17.99
C HIS A 143 2.17 -1.07 17.07
N PRO A 144 2.21 0.27 17.09
CA PRO A 144 1.22 1.13 16.42
C PRO A 144 1.04 0.81 14.94
N TYR A 145 2.13 0.57 14.21
CA TYR A 145 2.07 0.23 12.79
C TYR A 145 1.41 -1.13 12.55
N SER A 146 1.80 -2.16 13.31
CA SER A 146 1.22 -3.50 13.15
C SER A 146 -0.26 -3.51 13.50
N TYR A 147 -0.63 -2.91 14.64
CA TYR A 147 -2.03 -2.73 15.02
C TYR A 147 -2.82 -2.00 13.93
N ALA A 148 -2.29 -0.89 13.41
CA ALA A 148 -2.95 -0.13 12.36
C ALA A 148 -3.16 -0.94 11.07
N LYS A 149 -2.21 -1.79 10.70
CA LYS A 149 -2.32 -2.67 9.52
C LYS A 149 -3.34 -3.79 9.74
N THR A 150 -3.29 -4.45 10.89
CA THR A 150 -4.27 -5.49 11.26
C THR A 150 -5.69 -4.94 11.26
N GLU A 151 -5.91 -3.85 11.97
CA GLU A 151 -7.25 -3.24 12.08
C GLU A 151 -7.75 -2.67 10.74
N ALA A 152 -6.86 -2.07 9.93
CA ALA A 152 -7.23 -1.58 8.61
C ALA A 152 -7.66 -2.73 7.67
N GLU A 153 -6.98 -3.86 7.72
CA GLU A 153 -7.30 -5.03 6.92
C GLU A 153 -8.60 -5.70 7.38
N HIS A 154 -8.80 -5.90 8.69
CA HIS A 154 -10.08 -6.38 9.23
C HIS A 154 -11.26 -5.55 8.75
N ARG A 155 -11.15 -4.23 8.85
CA ARG A 155 -12.21 -3.32 8.39
C ARG A 155 -12.40 -3.33 6.88
N ALA A 156 -11.32 -3.52 6.12
CA ALA A 156 -11.40 -3.64 4.68
C ALA A 156 -12.20 -4.90 4.27
N TRP A 157 -11.93 -6.03 4.90
CA TRP A 157 -12.69 -7.28 4.68
C TRP A 157 -14.14 -7.16 5.12
N ALA A 158 -14.41 -6.61 6.32
CA ALA A 158 -15.78 -6.38 6.80
C ALA A 158 -16.58 -5.48 5.83
N PHE A 159 -15.97 -4.39 5.35
CA PHE A 159 -16.61 -3.53 4.36
C PHE A 159 -16.88 -4.26 3.03
N ALA A 160 -15.93 -5.06 2.56
CA ALA A 160 -16.09 -5.83 1.32
C ALA A 160 -17.24 -6.85 1.44
N GLU A 161 -17.34 -7.54 2.57
CA GLU A 161 -18.44 -8.48 2.86
C GLU A 161 -19.80 -7.78 2.90
N GLU A 162 -19.88 -6.65 3.59
CA GLU A 162 -21.12 -5.85 3.70
C GLU A 162 -21.56 -5.26 2.35
N SER A 163 -20.63 -4.74 1.57
CA SER A 163 -20.91 -4.00 0.33
C SER A 163 -20.92 -4.86 -0.94
N GLY A 164 -20.42 -6.10 -0.87
CA GLY A 164 -20.21 -6.95 -2.04
C GLY A 164 -19.06 -6.49 -2.94
N LEU A 165 -18.13 -5.67 -2.41
CA LEU A 165 -16.96 -5.20 -3.15
C LEU A 165 -15.98 -6.34 -3.40
N ASP A 166 -15.58 -6.56 -4.67
CA ASP A 166 -14.54 -7.53 -5.01
C ASP A 166 -13.17 -7.02 -4.53
N LEU A 167 -12.77 -7.48 -3.35
CA LEU A 167 -11.54 -7.09 -2.66
C LEU A 167 -10.52 -8.22 -2.68
N LEU A 168 -9.28 -7.89 -3.02
CA LEU A 168 -8.12 -8.74 -2.80
C LEU A 168 -7.10 -7.98 -1.97
N VAL A 169 -6.38 -8.69 -1.10
CA VAL A 169 -5.38 -8.09 -0.23
C VAL A 169 -4.01 -8.67 -0.53
N ILE A 170 -3.00 -7.81 -0.57
CA ILE A 170 -1.60 -8.20 -0.70
C ILE A 170 -0.87 -7.81 0.59
N ASN A 171 -0.18 -8.76 1.22
CA ASN A 171 0.55 -8.61 2.48
C ASN A 171 2.07 -8.65 2.25
N PRO A 172 2.71 -7.59 1.72
CA PRO A 172 4.15 -7.58 1.51
C PRO A 172 4.90 -7.61 2.84
N THR A 173 6.05 -8.25 2.84
CA THR A 173 7.08 -8.09 3.87
C THR A 173 7.89 -6.81 3.64
N ALA A 174 9.11 -6.68 4.16
CA ALA A 174 9.92 -5.48 3.95
C ALA A 174 10.32 -5.36 2.47
N VAL A 175 9.80 -4.32 1.81
CA VAL A 175 10.00 -4.10 0.37
C VAL A 175 11.31 -3.39 0.12
N ILE A 176 12.13 -3.96 -0.74
CA ILE A 176 13.38 -3.37 -1.28
C ILE A 176 13.32 -3.40 -2.80
N GLY A 177 14.30 -2.83 -3.49
CA GLY A 177 14.38 -2.90 -4.96
C GLY A 177 14.75 -1.58 -5.62
N PRO A 178 14.66 -1.48 -6.93
CA PRO A 178 14.97 -0.27 -7.67
C PRO A 178 13.88 0.80 -7.54
N ASP A 179 14.11 1.95 -8.17
CA ASP A 179 13.14 3.04 -8.32
C ASP A 179 12.68 3.67 -6.98
N PHE A 180 13.56 3.69 -5.98
CA PHE A 180 13.33 4.43 -4.75
C PHE A 180 13.57 5.93 -4.96
N HIS A 181 12.50 6.69 -5.01
CA HIS A 181 12.60 8.15 -5.10
C HIS A 181 12.84 8.81 -3.73
N ARG A 182 12.71 8.04 -2.64
CA ARG A 182 12.99 8.49 -1.26
C ARG A 182 13.33 7.29 -0.37
N HIS A 183 14.10 7.55 0.68
CA HIS A 183 14.36 6.52 1.68
C HIS A 183 13.09 6.18 2.48
N THR A 184 12.93 4.89 2.76
CA THR A 184 11.83 4.35 3.53
C THR A 184 12.35 3.65 4.80
N PRO A 185 11.51 3.36 5.80
CA PRO A 185 11.89 2.53 6.93
C PRO A 185 12.50 1.18 6.53
N SER A 186 12.04 0.55 5.44
CA SER A 186 12.63 -0.71 4.94
C SER A 186 14.07 -0.57 4.46
N THR A 187 14.43 0.57 3.85
CA THR A 187 15.77 0.76 3.26
C THR A 187 16.76 1.41 4.22
N ALA A 188 16.28 2.03 5.30
CA ALA A 188 17.13 2.73 6.24
C ALA A 188 18.21 1.85 6.90
N PRO A 189 17.91 0.61 7.38
CA PRO A 189 18.93 -0.26 7.98
C PRO A 189 20.04 -0.62 7.01
N TYR A 190 19.70 -0.88 5.74
CA TYR A 190 20.70 -1.22 4.71
C TYR A 190 21.59 -0.04 4.38
N ARG A 191 21.04 1.16 4.29
CA ARG A 191 21.81 2.38 4.10
C ARG A 191 22.79 2.59 5.25
N MET A 192 22.33 2.43 6.50
CA MET A 192 23.18 2.55 7.68
C MET A 192 24.31 1.51 7.69
N LEU A 193 24.00 0.26 7.31
CA LEU A 193 24.98 -0.81 7.18
C LEU A 193 26.06 -0.46 6.15
N LEU A 194 25.63 -0.08 4.94
CA LEU A 194 26.55 0.26 3.83
C LEU A 194 27.42 1.49 4.13
N ARG A 195 26.98 2.38 5.01
CA ARG A 195 27.73 3.54 5.46
C ARG A 195 28.62 3.29 6.69
N GLY A 196 28.58 2.07 7.24
CA GLY A 196 29.31 1.75 8.47
C GLY A 196 28.76 2.46 9.72
N GLU A 197 27.53 2.94 9.66
CA GLU A 197 26.87 3.64 10.77
C GLU A 197 26.35 2.69 11.86
N LEU A 198 26.16 1.40 11.51
CA LEU A 198 25.72 0.36 12.44
C LEU A 198 26.93 -0.22 13.21
N ARG A 199 27.07 0.18 14.45
CA ARG A 199 28.13 -0.36 15.34
C ARG A 199 27.84 -1.79 15.84
N ARG A 200 26.60 -2.21 15.81
CA ARG A 200 26.13 -3.57 16.17
C ARG A 200 24.99 -3.98 15.24
N ILE A 201 25.01 -5.20 14.80
CA ILE A 201 23.93 -5.78 14.00
C ILE A 201 23.09 -6.62 14.97
N PRO A 202 21.81 -6.28 15.20
CA PRO A 202 20.95 -7.10 16.05
C PRO A 202 20.65 -8.43 15.37
N PRO A 203 20.47 -9.53 16.12
CA PRO A 203 20.09 -10.84 15.57
C PRO A 203 18.61 -10.84 15.20
N ILE A 204 18.26 -10.13 14.13
CA ILE A 204 16.88 -10.02 13.62
C ILE A 204 16.83 -10.67 12.25
N THR A 205 15.87 -11.57 12.06
CA THR A 205 15.52 -12.13 10.76
C THR A 205 14.16 -11.62 10.34
N TYR A 206 14.05 -11.11 9.12
CA TYR A 206 12.77 -10.77 8.51
C TYR A 206 12.83 -10.99 7.00
N GLY A 207 11.68 -11.28 6.42
CA GLY A 207 11.55 -11.49 4.99
C GLY A 207 11.77 -10.20 4.20
N LEU A 208 12.31 -10.35 3.01
CA LEU A 208 12.47 -9.29 2.03
C LEU A 208 11.75 -9.67 0.75
N VAL A 209 11.20 -8.68 0.07
CA VAL A 209 10.60 -8.85 -1.25
C VAL A 209 11.01 -7.69 -2.15
N ASP A 210 11.24 -8.00 -3.42
CA ASP A 210 11.52 -6.96 -4.42
C ASP A 210 10.25 -6.21 -4.79
N ALA A 211 10.35 -4.89 -4.95
CA ALA A 211 9.23 -4.03 -5.32
C ALA A 211 8.58 -4.43 -6.67
N ARG A 212 9.35 -5.02 -7.57
CA ARG A 212 8.86 -5.54 -8.86
C ARG A 212 7.99 -6.78 -8.66
N ASP A 213 8.35 -7.67 -7.73
CA ASP A 213 7.56 -8.86 -7.41
C ASP A 213 6.29 -8.46 -6.67
N VAL A 214 6.36 -7.48 -5.77
CA VAL A 214 5.17 -6.89 -5.13
C VAL A 214 4.22 -6.31 -6.18
N ALA A 215 4.74 -5.53 -7.13
CA ALA A 215 3.92 -4.98 -8.22
C ALA A 215 3.31 -6.08 -9.08
N GLN A 216 4.08 -7.13 -9.40
CA GLN A 216 3.60 -8.29 -10.13
C GLN A 216 2.45 -9.00 -9.38
N GLY A 217 2.60 -9.21 -8.07
CA GLY A 217 1.56 -9.81 -7.22
C GLY A 217 0.26 -8.99 -7.24
N HIS A 218 0.35 -7.65 -7.14
CA HIS A 218 -0.81 -6.76 -7.23
C HIS A 218 -1.53 -6.89 -8.58
N VAL A 219 -0.78 -6.88 -9.68
CA VAL A 219 -1.36 -6.92 -11.02
C VAL A 219 -1.94 -8.30 -11.31
N LEU A 220 -1.28 -9.37 -10.91
CA LEU A 220 -1.82 -10.74 -11.03
C LEU A 220 -3.10 -10.91 -10.21
N ALA A 221 -3.14 -10.42 -8.97
CA ALA A 221 -4.36 -10.44 -8.15
C ALA A 221 -5.52 -9.72 -8.86
N TYR A 222 -5.24 -8.58 -9.47
CA TYR A 222 -6.27 -7.83 -10.23
C TYR A 222 -6.74 -8.58 -11.49
N GLU A 223 -5.86 -9.29 -12.18
CA GLU A 223 -6.15 -9.99 -13.44
C GLU A 223 -6.77 -11.38 -13.24
N THR A 224 -6.52 -12.02 -12.08
CA THR A 224 -7.03 -13.37 -11.77
C THR A 224 -8.56 -13.34 -11.68
N ARG A 225 -9.22 -14.22 -12.41
CA ARG A 225 -10.66 -14.48 -12.27
C ARG A 225 -10.86 -15.40 -11.06
N GLN A 226 -11.72 -15.01 -10.15
CA GLN A 226 -12.23 -15.91 -9.12
C GLN A 226 -13.28 -16.85 -9.70
#